data_c554f90096d3e2e382415425838630d4
#
_entry.id   c554f90096d3e2e382415425838630d4
#
_cell.length_a   1.000
_cell.length_b   1.000
_cell.length_c   1.000
_cell.angle_alpha   90.00
_cell.angle_beta   90.00
_cell.angle_gamma   90.00
#
_symmetry.space_group_name_H-M   'P 1'
#
loop_
_entity.id
_entity.type
_entity.pdbx_description
1 polymer ?
#
loop_
_entity_poly.entity_id
_entity_poly.type
_entity_poly.pdbx_seq_one_letter_code
_entity_poly.pdbx_strand_id
1 'polypeptide(L)'
;MMRSTYCGQVTEELIDQTITIAGWVHRRRDHGGVIFLDMRDREGLLQVVIDPDTPEAFATADAARSEYLLKITGRVRRRYKGTENPNMVSGQVELLGKEIELLAKSDTPPFPLNDDNITVSEELRLKYRFLDMRRPEMQERMKFRAKATSTIRRYLDDHGFLDVETPVLTRATPEGARDYLVPSRTRQGNFFALPQSPQLFKQLLMVAGFDRYYQIAKCFRDEDLRADRQPEFTQVDIETSFLSDEEIMDITEGLTKNLFKTMLDVEFDTFPRMTYADAMRDYASDKPDLRIPLKLIDVADIMQHVEFKVFSGPAQDPKGRVVALRIPNGGEMSRKQIDEYTKFVGIYGARGLAYIKVNDASNINNGVEKESGLQSPIIKNMTDEVLIELIERTDAQTGDIIFFGADKAKIVNDAMGALRVKIGTDLNLFTCEWAPLWVVDFPMFEETDDGKWTSVHHPFTRPKGSVEELKQSPETALSIAYDMVLNGTEIGGGSLRINTVDMQEAVFDALGISKEEAELKFKFLMDALRFGAPPHGGLAFGLDRLIMLMVGASSIRDVIAFPKTKTADCPLTEAPAEVDNRQLRELGIRIREKQQAE
;
A
#
# COMPACT_ATOMS: atom_id res chain seq x y z
N MET A 1 -17.99 32.06 -24.68
CA MET A 1 -17.25 30.87 -24.14
C MET A 1 -16.99 31.08 -22.69
N MET A 2 -17.20 30.04 -21.85
CA MET A 2 -17.04 30.19 -20.39
C MET A 2 -15.56 30.28 -19.97
N ARG A 3 -14.69 29.60 -20.67
CA ARG A 3 -13.23 29.62 -20.49
C ARG A 3 -12.54 29.26 -21.81
N SER A 4 -11.51 30.00 -22.21
CA SER A 4 -10.69 29.67 -23.39
C SER A 4 -9.38 28.95 -23.01
N THR A 5 -8.85 29.24 -21.82
CA THR A 5 -7.53 28.75 -21.35
C THR A 5 -7.56 28.49 -19.86
N TYR A 6 -6.86 27.44 -19.41
CA TYR A 6 -6.63 27.19 -17.99
C TYR A 6 -5.56 28.13 -17.41
N CYS A 7 -5.67 28.48 -16.13
CA CYS A 7 -4.73 29.39 -15.46
C CYS A 7 -3.27 28.92 -15.56
N GLY A 8 -3.01 27.65 -15.23
CA GLY A 8 -1.66 27.08 -15.28
C GLY A 8 -1.10 26.84 -16.68
N GLN A 9 -1.91 27.00 -17.74
CA GLN A 9 -1.50 26.82 -19.14
C GLN A 9 -1.20 28.14 -19.85
N VAL A 10 -1.29 29.28 -19.15
CA VAL A 10 -0.96 30.59 -19.75
C VAL A 10 0.56 30.76 -19.72
N THR A 11 1.14 30.81 -20.93
CA THR A 11 2.59 30.96 -21.17
C THR A 11 2.89 32.21 -21.96
N GLU A 12 4.17 32.47 -22.20
CA GLU A 12 4.64 33.59 -23.02
C GLU A 12 4.14 33.55 -24.48
N GLU A 13 3.76 32.35 -24.96
CA GLU A 13 3.18 32.18 -26.33
C GLU A 13 1.83 32.87 -26.52
N LEU A 14 1.13 33.16 -25.41
CA LEU A 14 -0.17 33.82 -25.39
C LEU A 14 -0.06 35.35 -25.18
N ILE A 15 1.15 35.92 -25.10
CA ILE A 15 1.34 37.36 -24.95
C ILE A 15 0.58 38.12 -26.04
N ASP A 16 -0.07 39.23 -25.68
CA ASP A 16 -0.93 40.11 -26.47
C ASP A 16 -2.26 39.46 -26.92
N GLN A 17 -2.51 38.20 -26.65
CA GLN A 17 -3.80 37.57 -26.90
C GLN A 17 -4.81 37.92 -25.81
N THR A 18 -6.07 38.08 -26.20
CA THR A 18 -7.19 38.19 -25.27
C THR A 18 -7.71 36.79 -24.96
N ILE A 19 -7.69 36.41 -23.68
CA ILE A 19 -8.15 35.11 -23.18
C ILE A 19 -9.23 35.28 -22.12
N THR A 20 -10.02 34.25 -21.92
CA THR A 20 -10.98 34.14 -20.79
C THR A 20 -10.57 32.98 -19.92
N ILE A 21 -10.39 33.25 -18.63
CA ILE A 21 -10.15 32.25 -17.58
C ILE A 21 -11.35 32.17 -16.66
N ALA A 22 -11.53 31.03 -15.99
CA ALA A 22 -12.49 30.85 -14.92
C ALA A 22 -11.88 29.98 -13.83
N GLY A 23 -11.98 30.43 -12.58
CA GLY A 23 -11.36 29.76 -11.44
C GLY A 23 -11.68 30.44 -10.12
N TRP A 24 -11.09 29.95 -9.07
CA TRP A 24 -11.23 30.46 -7.72
C TRP A 24 -10.16 31.50 -7.39
N VAL A 25 -10.54 32.54 -6.63
CA VAL A 25 -9.59 33.50 -6.06
C VAL A 25 -8.77 32.80 -4.97
N HIS A 26 -7.53 32.48 -5.30
CA HIS A 26 -6.58 31.91 -4.37
C HIS A 26 -6.05 32.95 -3.37
N ARG A 27 -5.68 34.13 -3.89
CA ARG A 27 -5.19 35.25 -3.09
C ARG A 27 -5.56 36.59 -3.71
N ARG A 28 -5.95 37.57 -2.89
CA ARG A 28 -6.15 38.95 -3.28
C ARG A 28 -5.14 39.84 -2.57
N ARG A 29 -4.56 40.78 -3.33
CA ARG A 29 -3.65 41.81 -2.81
C ARG A 29 -4.05 43.16 -3.42
N ASP A 30 -3.91 44.22 -2.66
CA ASP A 30 -4.08 45.61 -3.09
C ASP A 30 -2.74 46.34 -2.88
N HIS A 31 -2.22 46.90 -3.95
CA HIS A 31 -0.97 47.67 -3.93
C HIS A 31 -1.14 48.99 -4.66
N GLY A 32 -1.33 50.07 -3.89
CA GLY A 32 -1.39 51.39 -4.43
C GLY A 32 -2.55 51.68 -5.38
N GLY A 33 -3.70 51.02 -5.17
CA GLY A 33 -4.89 51.17 -6.00
C GLY A 33 -4.93 50.29 -7.23
N VAL A 34 -4.05 49.29 -7.34
CA VAL A 34 -4.09 48.21 -8.34
C VAL A 34 -4.40 46.91 -7.60
N ILE A 35 -5.38 46.15 -8.05
CA ILE A 35 -5.76 44.88 -7.44
C ILE A 35 -5.09 43.72 -8.17
N PHE A 36 -4.45 42.85 -7.40
CA PHE A 36 -3.84 41.60 -7.89
C PHE A 36 -4.67 40.43 -7.36
N LEU A 37 -5.13 39.57 -8.28
CA LEU A 37 -5.80 38.32 -7.98
C LEU A 37 -4.95 37.15 -8.47
N ASP A 38 -4.56 36.25 -7.56
CA ASP A 38 -4.02 34.96 -7.97
C ASP A 38 -5.20 34.03 -8.19
N MET A 39 -5.51 33.73 -9.44
CA MET A 39 -6.61 32.85 -9.84
C MET A 39 -6.12 31.41 -9.92
N ARG A 40 -6.90 30.49 -9.38
CA ARG A 40 -6.59 29.05 -9.34
C ARG A 40 -7.61 28.22 -10.08
N ASP A 41 -7.13 27.30 -10.87
CA ASP A 41 -7.91 26.17 -11.39
C ASP A 41 -7.12 24.86 -11.25
N ARG A 42 -7.57 23.78 -11.89
CA ARG A 42 -6.91 22.46 -11.76
C ARG A 42 -5.53 22.39 -12.40
N GLU A 43 -5.18 23.32 -13.30
CA GLU A 43 -3.89 23.34 -13.99
C GLU A 43 -2.87 24.25 -13.31
N GLY A 44 -3.30 25.07 -12.34
CA GLY A 44 -2.42 25.89 -11.53
C GLY A 44 -2.92 27.31 -11.30
N LEU A 45 -1.97 28.22 -11.10
CA LEU A 45 -2.20 29.61 -10.73
C LEU A 45 -1.89 30.54 -11.91
N LEU A 46 -2.63 31.67 -11.99
CA LEU A 46 -2.33 32.81 -12.87
C LEU A 46 -2.57 34.10 -12.10
N GLN A 47 -1.59 34.99 -12.12
CA GLN A 47 -1.79 36.35 -11.62
C GLN A 47 -2.64 37.16 -12.58
N VAL A 48 -3.66 37.81 -12.06
CA VAL A 48 -4.49 38.77 -12.78
C VAL A 48 -4.29 40.15 -12.17
N VAL A 49 -4.09 41.15 -13.01
CA VAL A 49 -3.94 42.55 -12.60
C VAL A 49 -5.16 43.32 -13.05
N ILE A 50 -5.78 44.07 -12.14
CA ILE A 50 -6.93 44.91 -12.41
C ILE A 50 -6.56 46.35 -12.11
N ASP A 51 -6.55 47.15 -13.14
CA ASP A 51 -6.26 48.59 -13.05
C ASP A 51 -7.54 49.38 -12.76
N PRO A 52 -7.46 50.53 -12.06
CA PRO A 52 -8.62 51.36 -11.78
C PRO A 52 -9.25 52.03 -13.03
N ASP A 53 -8.60 51.94 -14.19
CA ASP A 53 -9.12 52.41 -15.47
C ASP A 53 -10.27 51.56 -16.02
N THR A 54 -10.56 50.41 -15.36
CA THR A 54 -11.71 49.53 -15.63
C THR A 54 -12.64 49.50 -14.43
N PRO A 55 -13.49 50.51 -14.18
CA PRO A 55 -14.20 50.69 -12.91
C PRO A 55 -15.10 49.54 -12.52
N GLU A 56 -15.81 48.91 -13.44
CA GLU A 56 -16.71 47.76 -13.16
C GLU A 56 -15.91 46.51 -12.76
N ALA A 57 -14.84 46.21 -13.50
CA ALA A 57 -13.97 45.09 -13.17
C ALA A 57 -13.24 45.34 -11.85
N PHE A 58 -12.81 46.60 -11.60
CA PHE A 58 -12.14 47.00 -10.37
C PHE A 58 -13.09 46.83 -9.16
N ALA A 59 -14.33 47.29 -9.24
CA ALA A 59 -15.32 47.16 -8.16
C ALA A 59 -15.60 45.67 -7.84
N THR A 60 -15.70 44.84 -8.86
CA THR A 60 -15.89 43.39 -8.68
C THR A 60 -14.66 42.74 -8.03
N ALA A 61 -13.46 43.10 -8.45
CA ALA A 61 -12.20 42.60 -7.89
C ALA A 61 -11.98 43.07 -6.43
N ASP A 62 -12.39 44.31 -6.12
CA ASP A 62 -12.32 44.86 -4.74
C ASP A 62 -13.25 44.12 -3.79
N ALA A 63 -14.44 43.78 -4.25
CA ALA A 63 -15.42 43.01 -3.48
C ALA A 63 -15.06 41.51 -3.36
N ALA A 64 -14.15 41.00 -4.21
CA ALA A 64 -13.79 39.59 -4.22
C ALA A 64 -13.07 39.16 -2.93
N ARG A 65 -13.33 37.95 -2.48
CA ARG A 65 -12.69 37.30 -1.33
C ARG A 65 -12.11 35.95 -1.75
N SER A 66 -11.30 35.36 -0.88
CA SER A 66 -10.73 34.04 -1.09
C SER A 66 -11.82 33.04 -1.44
N GLU A 67 -11.54 32.16 -2.39
CA GLU A 67 -12.43 31.11 -2.92
C GLU A 67 -13.70 31.61 -3.65
N TYR A 68 -13.87 32.92 -3.90
CA TYR A 68 -14.87 33.39 -4.85
C TYR A 68 -14.57 32.84 -6.22
N LEU A 69 -15.57 32.39 -6.93
CA LEU A 69 -15.47 31.87 -8.31
C LEU A 69 -15.69 33.02 -9.31
N LEU A 70 -14.67 33.32 -10.07
CA LEU A 70 -14.69 34.42 -11.03
C LEU A 70 -14.43 33.90 -12.45
N LYS A 71 -15.02 34.58 -13.43
CA LYS A 71 -14.66 34.52 -14.84
C LYS A 71 -14.03 35.86 -15.21
N ILE A 72 -12.86 35.84 -15.80
CA ILE A 72 -12.09 37.05 -16.14
C ILE A 72 -11.65 36.98 -17.59
N THR A 73 -11.97 38.03 -18.37
CA THR A 73 -11.48 38.24 -19.73
C THR A 73 -10.46 39.36 -19.70
N GLY A 74 -9.33 39.15 -20.36
CA GLY A 74 -8.25 40.13 -20.40
C GLY A 74 -7.15 39.80 -21.39
N ARG A 75 -6.18 40.68 -21.50
CA ARG A 75 -5.02 40.52 -22.37
C ARG A 75 -3.84 39.94 -21.56
N VAL A 76 -3.20 38.91 -22.08
CA VAL A 76 -1.95 38.36 -21.53
C VAL A 76 -0.79 39.33 -21.79
N ARG A 77 -0.02 39.62 -20.77
CA ARG A 77 1.20 40.43 -20.90
C ARG A 77 2.34 39.83 -20.07
N ARG A 78 3.57 40.20 -20.40
CA ARG A 78 4.74 39.87 -19.57
C ARG A 78 4.64 40.60 -18.23
N ARG A 79 5.04 39.96 -17.15
CA ARG A 79 5.21 40.64 -15.86
C ARG A 79 6.30 41.69 -15.95
N TYR A 80 6.24 42.72 -15.10
CA TYR A 80 7.31 43.68 -15.00
C TYR A 80 8.60 42.98 -14.57
N LYS A 81 9.73 43.43 -15.16
CA LYS A 81 11.06 42.91 -14.82
C LYS A 81 11.31 42.97 -13.33
N GLY A 82 11.68 41.83 -12.73
CA GLY A 82 11.91 41.66 -11.29
C GLY A 82 10.66 41.30 -10.47
N THR A 83 9.50 41.04 -11.13
CA THR A 83 8.27 40.56 -10.48
C THR A 83 7.87 39.16 -10.95
N GLU A 84 8.75 38.51 -11.69
CA GLU A 84 8.55 37.14 -12.15
C GLU A 84 8.51 36.19 -10.93
N ASN A 85 7.67 35.16 -11.01
CA ASN A 85 7.53 34.16 -9.95
C ASN A 85 7.96 32.77 -10.43
N PRO A 86 9.16 32.28 -10.07
CA PRO A 86 9.66 30.98 -10.49
C PRO A 86 8.86 29.80 -9.94
N ASN A 87 8.04 30.01 -8.90
CA ASN A 87 7.21 28.98 -8.28
C ASN A 87 5.86 28.76 -8.99
N MET A 88 5.62 29.47 -10.11
CA MET A 88 4.40 29.31 -10.91
C MET A 88 4.78 29.02 -12.35
N VAL A 89 4.09 28.07 -13.00
CA VAL A 89 4.27 27.78 -14.44
C VAL A 89 3.99 29.03 -15.26
N SER A 90 2.95 29.80 -14.91
CA SER A 90 2.59 31.07 -15.54
C SER A 90 3.41 32.28 -15.02
N GLY A 91 4.48 32.04 -14.26
CA GLY A 91 5.17 33.09 -13.49
C GLY A 91 5.87 34.18 -14.28
N GLN A 92 6.05 33.99 -15.61
CA GLN A 92 6.61 35.01 -16.53
C GLN A 92 5.55 35.98 -17.04
N VAL A 93 4.27 35.59 -16.96
CA VAL A 93 3.16 36.34 -17.54
C VAL A 93 2.10 36.66 -16.51
N GLU A 94 1.22 37.57 -16.85
CA GLU A 94 0.03 37.92 -16.06
C GLU A 94 -1.11 38.30 -16.99
N LEU A 95 -2.34 38.23 -16.52
CA LEU A 95 -3.53 38.66 -17.26
C LEU A 95 -3.90 40.09 -16.85
N LEU A 96 -3.89 41.04 -17.76
CA LEU A 96 -4.49 42.36 -17.57
C LEU A 96 -6.01 42.20 -17.75
N GLY A 97 -6.71 42.05 -16.63
CA GLY A 97 -8.16 41.82 -16.65
C GLY A 97 -8.94 43.07 -17.04
N LYS A 98 -9.89 42.88 -17.94
CA LYS A 98 -10.76 43.97 -18.48
C LYS A 98 -12.20 43.75 -18.10
N GLU A 99 -12.67 42.52 -18.06
CA GLU A 99 -14.02 42.15 -17.67
C GLU A 99 -13.98 41.07 -16.57
N ILE A 100 -14.76 41.25 -15.52
CA ILE A 100 -14.90 40.29 -14.43
C ILE A 100 -16.37 40.00 -14.20
N GLU A 101 -16.72 38.71 -14.23
CA GLU A 101 -18.02 38.19 -13.86
C GLU A 101 -17.89 37.37 -12.58
N LEU A 102 -18.65 37.72 -11.52
CA LEU A 102 -18.78 36.94 -10.31
C LEU A 102 -19.72 35.76 -10.58
N LEU A 103 -19.19 34.55 -10.65
CA LEU A 103 -19.97 33.34 -10.90
C LEU A 103 -20.60 32.80 -9.61
N ALA A 104 -19.83 32.80 -8.50
CA ALA A 104 -20.31 32.39 -7.19
C ALA A 104 -19.50 33.02 -6.06
N LYS A 105 -20.19 33.36 -4.97
CA LYS A 105 -19.54 33.72 -3.70
C LYS A 105 -19.16 32.45 -2.93
N SER A 106 -18.23 32.58 -2.02
CA SER A 106 -17.83 31.52 -1.08
C SER A 106 -17.95 32.05 0.34
N ASP A 107 -18.41 31.22 1.24
CA ASP A 107 -18.18 31.43 2.66
C ASP A 107 -16.68 31.23 2.98
N THR A 108 -16.26 31.69 4.15
CA THR A 108 -14.89 31.46 4.60
C THR A 108 -14.62 29.96 4.77
N PRO A 109 -13.65 29.39 4.05
CA PRO A 109 -13.32 27.98 4.23
C PRO A 109 -12.96 27.64 5.69
N PRO A 110 -13.29 26.42 6.18
CA PRO A 110 -13.00 26.01 7.56
C PRO A 110 -11.49 25.83 7.84
N PHE A 111 -10.68 25.85 6.80
CA PHE A 111 -9.21 25.83 6.87
C PHE A 111 -8.61 26.54 5.64
N PRO A 112 -7.37 27.05 5.74
CA PRO A 112 -6.69 27.67 4.61
C PRO A 112 -6.46 26.68 3.47
N LEU A 113 -6.75 27.09 2.22
CA LEU A 113 -6.48 26.29 1.03
C LEU A 113 -5.21 26.72 0.29
N ASN A 114 -4.59 27.79 0.75
CA ASN A 114 -3.42 28.44 0.16
C ASN A 114 -2.15 28.30 1.00
N ASP A 115 -2.17 27.44 2.01
CA ASP A 115 -1.03 27.11 2.87
C ASP A 115 -0.71 25.62 2.73
N ASP A 116 0.50 25.29 2.31
CA ASP A 116 0.95 23.91 2.13
C ASP A 116 1.31 23.24 3.47
N ASN A 117 1.53 24.03 4.54
CA ASN A 117 1.95 23.58 5.86
C ASN A 117 0.81 23.60 6.91
N ILE A 118 -0.42 23.39 6.49
CA ILE A 118 -1.54 23.44 7.44
C ILE A 118 -1.54 22.24 8.39
N THR A 119 -1.61 22.56 9.69
CA THR A 119 -1.90 21.60 10.77
C THR A 119 -3.41 21.47 10.97
N VAL A 120 -4.10 20.84 10.02
CA VAL A 120 -5.54 20.57 10.11
C VAL A 120 -5.76 19.09 10.38
N SER A 121 -6.71 18.76 11.28
CA SER A 121 -7.04 17.38 11.59
C SER A 121 -7.53 16.65 10.34
N GLU A 122 -7.19 15.37 10.23
CA GLU A 122 -7.66 14.52 9.13
C GLU A 122 -9.19 14.51 9.04
N GLU A 123 -9.87 14.45 10.19
CA GLU A 123 -11.34 14.46 10.27
C GLU A 123 -11.96 15.70 9.61
N LEU A 124 -11.43 16.90 9.87
CA LEU A 124 -11.91 18.13 9.25
C LEU A 124 -11.64 18.15 7.74
N ARG A 125 -10.48 17.67 7.31
CA ARG A 125 -10.12 17.51 5.89
C ARG A 125 -11.08 16.53 5.19
N LEU A 126 -11.45 15.43 5.83
CA LEU A 126 -12.38 14.44 5.28
C LEU A 126 -13.83 14.97 5.27
N LYS A 127 -14.25 15.73 6.27
CA LYS A 127 -15.57 16.38 6.31
C LYS A 127 -15.76 17.38 5.16
N TYR A 128 -14.72 18.16 4.87
CA TYR A 128 -14.72 19.12 3.76
C TYR A 128 -13.81 18.67 2.62
N ARG A 129 -13.86 17.39 2.29
CA ARG A 129 -12.95 16.78 1.32
C ARG A 129 -12.95 17.46 -0.04
N PHE A 130 -14.07 17.99 -0.50
CA PHE A 130 -14.17 18.76 -1.75
C PHE A 130 -13.38 20.08 -1.69
N LEU A 131 -13.15 20.66 -0.52
CA LEU A 131 -12.24 21.80 -0.33
C LEU A 131 -10.78 21.33 -0.24
N ASP A 132 -10.51 20.28 0.53
CA ASP A 132 -9.17 19.70 0.65
C ASP A 132 -8.60 19.31 -0.73
N MET A 133 -9.43 18.75 -1.61
CA MET A 133 -9.06 18.43 -3.01
C MET A 133 -8.78 19.66 -3.89
N ARG A 134 -9.07 20.90 -3.46
CA ARG A 134 -8.63 22.12 -4.15
C ARG A 134 -7.17 22.48 -3.88
N ARG A 135 -6.57 21.90 -2.84
CA ARG A 135 -5.17 22.16 -2.52
C ARG A 135 -4.26 21.60 -3.63
N PRO A 136 -3.16 22.28 -3.98
CA PRO A 136 -2.27 21.85 -5.05
C PRO A 136 -1.80 20.40 -4.88
N GLU A 137 -1.34 20.03 -3.69
CA GLU A 137 -0.87 18.68 -3.36
C GLU A 137 -1.92 17.60 -3.67
N MET A 138 -3.18 17.83 -3.31
CA MET A 138 -4.27 16.89 -3.57
C MET A 138 -4.64 16.83 -5.05
N GLN A 139 -4.60 17.98 -5.76
CA GLN A 139 -4.79 18.03 -7.20
C GLN A 139 -3.72 17.22 -7.94
N GLU A 140 -2.46 17.38 -7.56
CA GLU A 140 -1.31 16.63 -8.09
C GLU A 140 -1.46 15.13 -7.91
N ARG A 141 -1.81 14.69 -6.69
CA ARG A 141 -2.04 13.27 -6.37
C ARG A 141 -3.18 12.66 -7.20
N MET A 142 -4.29 13.39 -7.37
CA MET A 142 -5.41 12.90 -8.18
C MET A 142 -5.06 12.85 -9.68
N LYS A 143 -4.35 13.85 -10.21
CA LYS A 143 -3.83 13.85 -11.58
C LYS A 143 -2.85 12.71 -11.82
N PHE A 144 -1.93 12.50 -10.86
CA PHE A 144 -0.96 11.41 -10.91
C PHE A 144 -1.68 10.06 -10.97
N ARG A 145 -2.64 9.82 -10.07
CA ARG A 145 -3.46 8.61 -10.07
C ARG A 145 -4.17 8.39 -11.42
N ALA A 146 -4.80 9.42 -11.97
CA ALA A 146 -5.51 9.34 -13.24
C ALA A 146 -4.56 8.98 -14.39
N LYS A 147 -3.38 9.62 -14.45
CA LYS A 147 -2.36 9.34 -15.45
C LYS A 147 -1.78 7.93 -15.30
N ALA A 148 -1.48 7.49 -14.08
CA ALA A 148 -0.99 6.15 -13.78
C ALA A 148 -2.00 5.08 -14.24
N THR A 149 -3.29 5.24 -13.87
CA THR A 149 -4.36 4.34 -14.31
C THR A 149 -4.47 4.26 -15.84
N SER A 150 -4.37 5.40 -16.52
CA SER A 150 -4.38 5.43 -18.00
C SER A 150 -3.14 4.76 -18.62
N THR A 151 -1.99 4.86 -17.97
CA THR A 151 -0.75 4.19 -18.40
C THR A 151 -0.86 2.68 -18.26
N ILE A 152 -1.42 2.20 -17.14
CA ILE A 152 -1.69 0.78 -16.90
C ILE A 152 -2.63 0.22 -17.96
N ARG A 153 -3.75 0.89 -18.24
CA ARG A 153 -4.71 0.46 -19.28
C ARG A 153 -4.04 0.33 -20.63
N ARG A 154 -3.29 1.34 -21.08
CA ARG A 154 -2.60 1.30 -22.38
C ARG A 154 -1.62 0.14 -22.47
N TYR A 155 -0.83 -0.10 -21.42
CA TYR A 155 0.10 -1.23 -21.42
C TYR A 155 -0.64 -2.57 -21.56
N LEU A 156 -1.72 -2.78 -20.83
CA LEU A 156 -2.49 -4.02 -20.88
C LEU A 156 -3.22 -4.19 -22.22
N ASP A 157 -3.81 -3.11 -22.77
CA ASP A 157 -4.44 -3.13 -24.09
C ASP A 157 -3.42 -3.49 -25.19
N ASP A 158 -2.22 -2.89 -25.15
CA ASP A 158 -1.12 -3.16 -26.10
C ASP A 158 -0.60 -4.62 -25.99
N HIS A 159 -0.82 -5.28 -24.86
CA HIS A 159 -0.47 -6.70 -24.63
C HIS A 159 -1.65 -7.66 -24.87
N GLY A 160 -2.73 -7.16 -25.45
CA GLY A 160 -3.89 -7.98 -25.86
C GLY A 160 -4.83 -8.38 -24.72
N PHE A 161 -4.81 -7.68 -23.60
CA PHE A 161 -5.76 -7.88 -22.51
C PHE A 161 -7.10 -7.19 -22.83
N LEU A 162 -8.17 -7.79 -22.37
CA LEU A 162 -9.53 -7.27 -22.49
C LEU A 162 -10.00 -6.72 -21.13
N ASP A 163 -10.45 -5.46 -21.13
CA ASP A 163 -11.08 -4.84 -19.95
C ASP A 163 -12.52 -5.35 -19.84
N VAL A 164 -12.81 -6.22 -18.88
CA VAL A 164 -14.13 -6.82 -18.70
C VAL A 164 -14.63 -6.57 -17.28
N GLU A 165 -15.78 -5.91 -17.17
CA GLU A 165 -16.43 -5.68 -15.88
C GLU A 165 -17.06 -6.95 -15.30
N THR A 166 -16.94 -7.12 -14.00
CA THR A 166 -17.53 -8.21 -13.23
C THR A 166 -18.60 -7.68 -12.27
N PRO A 167 -19.56 -8.52 -11.83
CA PRO A 167 -20.63 -8.07 -10.94
C PRO A 167 -20.12 -7.54 -9.59
N VAL A 168 -20.70 -6.42 -9.14
CA VAL A 168 -20.53 -5.88 -7.78
C VAL A 168 -21.54 -6.52 -6.81
N LEU A 169 -22.75 -6.82 -7.25
CA LEU A 169 -23.73 -7.58 -6.48
C LEU A 169 -23.54 -9.08 -6.76
N THR A 170 -22.86 -9.77 -5.86
CA THR A 170 -22.51 -11.18 -6.03
C THR A 170 -22.91 -11.99 -4.80
N ARG A 171 -22.43 -13.20 -4.71
CA ARG A 171 -22.60 -14.09 -3.56
C ARG A 171 -21.39 -13.94 -2.62
N ALA A 172 -21.64 -14.08 -1.31
CA ALA A 172 -20.58 -14.17 -0.30
C ALA A 172 -19.61 -15.32 -0.63
N THR A 173 -18.33 -15.03 -0.68
CA THR A 173 -17.24 -15.98 -0.94
C THR A 173 -16.17 -15.83 0.13
N PRO A 174 -15.70 -16.92 0.75
CA PRO A 174 -14.67 -16.83 1.79
C PRO A 174 -13.29 -16.62 1.15
N GLU A 175 -12.88 -15.37 1.04
CA GLU A 175 -11.55 -14.96 0.54
C GLU A 175 -10.65 -14.40 1.67
N GLY A 176 -11.00 -14.64 2.94
CA GLY A 176 -10.20 -14.25 4.11
C GLY A 176 -10.78 -13.10 4.93
N ALA A 177 -11.34 -12.07 4.31
CA ALA A 177 -12.02 -10.97 5.01
C ALA A 177 -13.52 -11.27 5.24
N ARG A 178 -14.19 -10.42 6.03
CA ARG A 178 -15.65 -10.46 6.11
C ARG A 178 -16.26 -9.70 4.93
N ASP A 179 -17.41 -10.21 4.44
CA ASP A 179 -18.15 -9.61 3.34
C ASP A 179 -19.09 -8.50 3.83
N TYR A 180 -19.21 -7.42 3.04
CA TYR A 180 -20.32 -6.49 3.17
C TYR A 180 -21.58 -7.09 2.54
N LEU A 181 -22.68 -7.18 3.30
CA LEU A 181 -23.93 -7.79 2.87
C LEU A 181 -24.93 -6.74 2.41
N VAL A 182 -25.58 -6.97 1.27
CA VAL A 182 -26.64 -6.12 0.72
C VAL A 182 -27.95 -6.92 0.65
N PRO A 183 -28.99 -6.53 1.40
CA PRO A 183 -30.25 -7.28 1.43
C PRO A 183 -30.99 -7.19 0.10
N SER A 184 -31.61 -8.31 -0.31
CA SER A 184 -32.42 -8.37 -1.53
C SER A 184 -33.89 -8.02 -1.24
N ARG A 185 -34.41 -6.96 -1.87
CA ARG A 185 -35.82 -6.59 -1.76
C ARG A 185 -36.75 -7.63 -2.43
N THR A 186 -36.31 -8.22 -3.54
CA THR A 186 -37.10 -9.17 -4.32
C THR A 186 -37.10 -10.58 -3.75
N ARG A 187 -36.13 -10.91 -2.89
CA ARG A 187 -36.00 -12.20 -2.19
C ARG A 187 -35.71 -11.94 -0.73
N GLN A 188 -36.74 -11.61 0.04
CA GLN A 188 -36.61 -11.32 1.47
C GLN A 188 -35.89 -12.47 2.20
N GLY A 189 -34.99 -12.12 3.12
CA GLY A 189 -34.15 -13.07 3.83
C GLY A 189 -32.90 -13.54 3.08
N ASN A 190 -32.74 -13.15 1.79
CA ASN A 190 -31.52 -13.39 1.03
C ASN A 190 -30.71 -12.10 0.86
N PHE A 191 -29.38 -12.26 0.75
CA PHE A 191 -28.43 -11.16 0.64
C PHE A 191 -27.51 -11.36 -0.55
N PHE A 192 -27.19 -10.26 -1.22
CA PHE A 192 -25.96 -10.17 -2.01
C PHE A 192 -24.80 -9.84 -1.09
N ALA A 193 -23.58 -10.12 -1.55
CA ALA A 193 -22.36 -9.61 -0.95
C ALA A 193 -21.64 -8.69 -1.93
N LEU A 194 -20.92 -7.69 -1.43
CA LEU A 194 -19.96 -6.93 -2.23
C LEU A 194 -18.68 -7.74 -2.39
N PRO A 195 -18.04 -7.76 -3.58
CA PRO A 195 -16.91 -8.65 -3.86
C PRO A 195 -15.65 -8.20 -3.11
N GLN A 196 -14.96 -9.14 -2.48
CA GLN A 196 -13.62 -8.90 -1.91
C GLN A 196 -12.57 -8.73 -3.01
N SER A 197 -12.76 -9.41 -4.13
CA SER A 197 -12.05 -9.29 -5.40
C SER A 197 -12.89 -9.94 -6.51
N PRO A 198 -12.60 -9.74 -7.80
CA PRO A 198 -13.26 -10.44 -8.91
C PRO A 198 -12.73 -11.88 -9.12
N GLN A 199 -12.07 -12.51 -8.13
CA GLN A 199 -11.32 -13.76 -8.26
C GLN A 199 -12.09 -14.88 -8.98
N LEU A 200 -13.30 -15.16 -8.57
CA LEU A 200 -14.06 -16.27 -9.17
C LEU A 200 -14.55 -15.94 -10.59
N PHE A 201 -14.92 -14.69 -10.83
CA PHE A 201 -15.40 -14.27 -12.16
C PHE A 201 -14.28 -14.24 -13.19
N LYS A 202 -13.08 -13.79 -12.81
CA LYS A 202 -11.94 -13.80 -13.74
C LYS A 202 -11.53 -15.23 -14.13
N GLN A 203 -11.61 -16.21 -13.21
CA GLN A 203 -11.41 -17.61 -13.52
C GLN A 203 -12.50 -18.14 -14.50
N LEU A 204 -13.77 -17.74 -14.31
CA LEU A 204 -14.84 -18.09 -15.25
C LEU A 204 -14.62 -17.48 -16.64
N LEU A 205 -14.04 -16.27 -16.72
CA LEU A 205 -13.67 -15.66 -18.01
C LEU A 205 -12.58 -16.47 -18.74
N MET A 206 -11.63 -17.08 -18.00
CA MET A 206 -10.65 -17.99 -18.59
C MET A 206 -11.32 -19.25 -19.12
N VAL A 207 -12.25 -19.85 -18.37
CA VAL A 207 -13.06 -20.99 -18.86
C VAL A 207 -13.90 -20.60 -20.07
N ALA A 208 -14.35 -19.34 -20.15
CA ALA A 208 -15.09 -18.80 -21.30
C ALA A 208 -14.20 -18.49 -22.52
N GLY A 209 -12.87 -18.64 -22.41
CA GLY A 209 -11.94 -18.46 -23.54
C GLY A 209 -11.49 -17.01 -23.78
N PHE A 210 -11.53 -16.14 -22.77
CA PHE A 210 -11.08 -14.76 -22.91
C PHE A 210 -9.55 -14.60 -22.92
N ASP A 211 -8.80 -15.61 -22.51
CA ASP A 211 -7.33 -15.73 -22.48
C ASP A 211 -6.56 -14.66 -21.71
N ARG A 212 -6.85 -13.38 -21.89
CA ARG A 212 -6.19 -12.26 -21.20
C ARG A 212 -7.24 -11.26 -20.75
N TYR A 213 -7.46 -11.18 -19.47
CA TYR A 213 -8.42 -10.30 -18.81
C TYR A 213 -7.71 -9.31 -17.90
N TYR A 214 -8.23 -8.08 -17.86
CA TYR A 214 -7.98 -7.19 -16.75
C TYR A 214 -9.22 -6.37 -16.38
N GLN A 215 -9.19 -5.79 -15.18
CA GLN A 215 -10.19 -4.83 -14.72
C GLN A 215 -9.57 -3.88 -13.68
N ILE A 216 -9.93 -2.61 -13.73
CA ILE A 216 -9.70 -1.69 -12.61
C ILE A 216 -10.89 -1.86 -11.66
N ALA A 217 -10.80 -2.83 -10.75
CA ALA A 217 -11.91 -3.32 -9.96
C ALA A 217 -12.05 -2.61 -8.62
N LYS A 218 -13.30 -2.33 -8.22
CA LYS A 218 -13.63 -1.98 -6.83
C LYS A 218 -13.78 -3.25 -6.00
N CYS A 219 -13.06 -3.28 -4.88
CA CYS A 219 -13.03 -4.38 -3.92
C CYS A 219 -13.48 -3.88 -2.54
N PHE A 220 -14.11 -4.76 -1.77
CA PHE A 220 -14.74 -4.42 -0.49
C PHE A 220 -14.34 -5.47 0.56
N ARG A 221 -13.80 -5.02 1.69
CA ARG A 221 -13.40 -5.90 2.80
C ARG A 221 -13.74 -5.27 4.13
N ASP A 222 -14.51 -5.95 4.95
CA ASP A 222 -14.83 -5.54 6.31
C ASP A 222 -13.76 -6.07 7.28
N GLU A 223 -12.67 -5.32 7.38
CA GLU A 223 -11.48 -5.62 8.19
C GLU A 223 -11.10 -4.44 9.07
N ASP A 224 -10.20 -4.68 10.02
CA ASP A 224 -9.59 -3.61 10.81
C ASP A 224 -8.74 -2.69 9.94
N LEU A 225 -9.05 -1.40 9.98
CA LEU A 225 -8.42 -0.42 9.11
C LEU A 225 -7.07 0.06 9.66
N ARG A 226 -6.10 0.21 8.74
CA ARG A 226 -4.76 0.74 8.98
C ARG A 226 -4.46 1.88 8.02
N ALA A 227 -3.25 2.43 8.07
CA ALA A 227 -2.83 3.49 7.16
C ALA A 227 -2.89 3.08 5.67
N ASP A 228 -2.68 1.79 5.39
CA ASP A 228 -2.64 1.17 4.07
C ASP A 228 -3.87 0.29 3.75
N ARG A 229 -4.96 0.39 4.55
CA ARG A 229 -6.21 -0.37 4.36
C ARG A 229 -7.43 0.53 4.36
N GLN A 230 -8.36 0.23 3.46
CA GLN A 230 -9.68 0.86 3.35
C GLN A 230 -10.76 -0.21 3.17
N PRO A 231 -12.00 0.02 3.65
CA PRO A 231 -13.08 -0.95 3.50
C PRO A 231 -13.53 -1.09 2.03
N GLU A 232 -13.30 -0.06 1.23
CA GLU A 232 -13.40 -0.08 -0.23
C GLU A 232 -12.13 0.47 -0.86
N PHE A 233 -11.56 -0.29 -1.79
CA PHE A 233 -10.29 0.04 -2.43
C PHE A 233 -10.30 -0.39 -3.90
N THR A 234 -9.24 -0.08 -4.62
CA THR A 234 -9.16 -0.38 -6.06
C THR A 234 -8.00 -1.32 -6.32
N GLN A 235 -8.27 -2.39 -7.09
CA GLN A 235 -7.25 -3.27 -7.64
C GLN A 235 -7.13 -3.12 -9.15
N VAL A 236 -5.92 -3.31 -9.67
CA VAL A 236 -5.72 -3.71 -11.07
C VAL A 236 -5.69 -5.22 -11.05
N ASP A 237 -6.75 -5.84 -11.52
CA ASP A 237 -6.92 -7.28 -11.48
C ASP A 237 -6.67 -7.89 -12.86
N ILE A 238 -5.84 -8.93 -12.92
CA ILE A 238 -5.31 -9.52 -14.16
C ILE A 238 -5.47 -11.03 -14.07
N GLU A 239 -5.90 -11.67 -15.19
CA GLU A 239 -5.91 -13.12 -15.32
C GLU A 239 -5.56 -13.53 -16.74
N THR A 240 -4.84 -14.64 -16.88
CA THR A 240 -4.36 -15.16 -18.17
C THR A 240 -4.53 -16.67 -18.26
N SER A 241 -4.76 -17.19 -19.48
CA SER A 241 -4.75 -18.61 -19.78
C SER A 241 -3.47 -19.00 -20.52
N PHE A 242 -3.08 -20.28 -20.37
CA PHE A 242 -1.96 -20.91 -21.10
C PHE A 242 -0.60 -20.26 -20.92
N LEU A 243 -0.40 -19.48 -19.85
CA LEU A 243 0.88 -18.93 -19.44
C LEU A 243 1.39 -19.62 -18.17
N SER A 244 2.72 -19.73 -18.07
CA SER A 244 3.41 -20.13 -16.86
C SER A 244 3.42 -18.99 -15.83
N ASP A 245 3.74 -19.28 -14.58
CA ASP A 245 3.98 -18.29 -13.54
C ASP A 245 5.10 -17.31 -13.93
N GLU A 246 6.17 -17.80 -14.57
CA GLU A 246 7.27 -16.99 -15.08
C GLU A 246 6.79 -15.96 -16.11
N GLU A 247 6.00 -16.39 -17.10
CA GLU A 247 5.46 -15.49 -18.13
C GLU A 247 4.50 -14.46 -17.55
N ILE A 248 3.71 -14.82 -16.54
CA ILE A 248 2.81 -13.88 -15.85
C ILE A 248 3.63 -12.86 -15.05
N MET A 249 4.67 -13.30 -14.34
CA MET A 249 5.59 -12.41 -13.64
C MET A 249 6.29 -11.47 -14.62
N ASP A 250 6.77 -11.94 -15.76
CA ASP A 250 7.45 -11.10 -16.77
C ASP A 250 6.52 -10.01 -17.33
N ILE A 251 5.27 -10.32 -17.65
CA ILE A 251 4.28 -9.35 -18.13
C ILE A 251 4.00 -8.29 -17.06
N THR A 252 3.81 -8.71 -15.82
CA THR A 252 3.44 -7.80 -14.72
C THR A 252 4.65 -7.00 -14.21
N GLU A 253 5.85 -7.54 -14.29
CA GLU A 253 7.10 -6.82 -14.10
C GLU A 253 7.28 -5.74 -15.18
N GLY A 254 7.04 -6.11 -16.45
CA GLY A 254 7.05 -5.17 -17.57
C GLY A 254 6.06 -4.02 -17.40
N LEU A 255 4.84 -4.29 -16.90
CA LEU A 255 3.86 -3.29 -16.54
C LEU A 255 4.41 -2.31 -15.48
N THR A 256 5.02 -2.85 -14.43
CA THR A 256 5.58 -2.04 -13.33
C THR A 256 6.74 -1.19 -13.81
N LYS A 257 7.67 -1.76 -14.60
CA LYS A 257 8.78 -1.02 -15.22
C LYS A 257 8.28 0.13 -16.11
N ASN A 258 7.31 -0.15 -16.98
CA ASN A 258 6.71 0.85 -17.85
C ASN A 258 6.01 1.98 -17.07
N LEU A 259 5.31 1.62 -15.98
CA LEU A 259 4.63 2.58 -15.12
C LEU A 259 5.63 3.52 -14.44
N PHE A 260 6.67 2.99 -13.82
CA PHE A 260 7.69 3.78 -13.12
C PHE A 260 8.50 4.64 -14.09
N LYS A 261 8.87 4.11 -15.26
CA LYS A 261 9.53 4.90 -16.30
C LYS A 261 8.66 6.05 -16.78
N THR A 262 7.38 5.81 -17.04
CA THR A 262 6.46 6.83 -17.57
C THR A 262 6.10 7.91 -16.55
N MET A 263 5.97 7.52 -15.28
CA MET A 263 5.46 8.41 -14.24
C MET A 263 6.55 9.13 -13.45
N LEU A 264 7.70 8.49 -13.24
CA LEU A 264 8.76 8.95 -12.35
C LEU A 264 10.14 9.04 -13.04
N ASP A 265 10.24 8.61 -14.31
CA ASP A 265 11.51 8.46 -15.05
C ASP A 265 12.51 7.51 -14.36
N VAL A 266 11.99 6.50 -13.65
CA VAL A 266 12.78 5.46 -12.96
C VAL A 266 12.86 4.23 -13.84
N GLU A 267 14.08 3.75 -14.06
CA GLU A 267 14.36 2.49 -14.77
C GLU A 267 14.76 1.40 -13.77
N PHE A 268 14.23 0.21 -13.98
CA PHE A 268 14.55 -0.96 -13.18
C PHE A 268 15.26 -2.02 -14.03
N ASP A 269 16.24 -2.67 -13.43
CA ASP A 269 16.72 -3.97 -13.89
C ASP A 269 15.66 -5.07 -13.68
N THR A 270 15.99 -6.32 -14.01
CA THR A 270 15.13 -7.47 -13.69
C THR A 270 14.97 -7.59 -12.17
N PHE A 271 13.73 -7.80 -11.71
CA PHE A 271 13.45 -7.92 -10.28
C PHE A 271 14.06 -9.21 -9.73
N PRO A 272 14.81 -9.14 -8.62
CA PRO A 272 15.31 -10.34 -7.98
C PRO A 272 14.17 -11.24 -7.51
N ARG A 273 14.39 -12.56 -7.55
CA ARG A 273 13.47 -13.55 -7.03
C ARG A 273 13.99 -14.13 -5.74
N MET A 274 13.16 -14.26 -4.76
CA MET A 274 13.46 -14.78 -3.43
C MET A 274 12.38 -15.78 -3.03
N THR A 275 12.76 -16.93 -2.50
CA THR A 275 11.76 -17.84 -1.94
C THR A 275 11.17 -17.28 -0.65
N TYR A 276 9.94 -17.63 -0.33
CA TYR A 276 9.33 -17.31 0.97
C TYR A 276 10.21 -17.78 2.13
N ALA A 277 10.80 -18.98 2.02
CA ALA A 277 11.68 -19.52 3.05
C ALA A 277 12.92 -18.64 3.28
N ASP A 278 13.57 -18.15 2.20
CA ASP A 278 14.71 -17.26 2.30
C ASP A 278 14.29 -15.88 2.85
N ALA A 279 13.16 -15.35 2.43
CA ALA A 279 12.62 -14.09 2.93
C ALA A 279 12.36 -14.15 4.45
N MET A 280 11.76 -15.23 4.92
CA MET A 280 11.49 -15.46 6.36
C MET A 280 12.78 -15.74 7.13
N ARG A 281 13.74 -16.47 6.53
CA ARG A 281 15.04 -16.74 7.17
C ARG A 281 15.85 -15.46 7.35
N ASP A 282 16.06 -14.70 6.25
CA ASP A 282 17.00 -13.59 6.21
C ASP A 282 16.41 -12.26 6.69
N TYR A 283 15.09 -12.10 6.62
CA TYR A 283 14.41 -10.82 6.89
C TYR A 283 13.24 -10.93 7.87
N ALA A 284 12.81 -12.14 8.20
CA ALA A 284 11.63 -12.43 9.01
C ALA A 284 10.35 -11.74 8.48
N SER A 285 10.21 -11.66 7.17
CA SER A 285 9.09 -11.02 6.48
C SER A 285 8.90 -11.62 5.10
N ASP A 286 7.66 -11.87 4.72
CA ASP A 286 7.22 -12.23 3.38
C ASP A 286 7.32 -11.07 2.36
N LYS A 287 7.58 -9.87 2.84
CA LYS A 287 7.73 -8.62 2.07
C LYS A 287 8.92 -7.80 2.55
N PRO A 288 10.16 -8.30 2.40
CA PRO A 288 11.33 -7.62 2.91
C PRO A 288 11.60 -6.29 2.19
N ASP A 289 12.01 -5.27 2.95
CA ASP A 289 12.54 -4.04 2.39
C ASP A 289 14.04 -4.23 2.08
N LEU A 290 14.36 -4.46 0.82
CA LEU A 290 15.74 -4.69 0.37
C LEU A 290 16.60 -3.42 0.29
N ARG A 291 16.00 -2.24 0.48
CA ARG A 291 16.77 -0.99 0.60
C ARG A 291 17.65 -0.98 1.85
N ILE A 292 17.25 -1.75 2.87
CA ILE A 292 17.96 -1.86 4.14
C ILE A 292 18.89 -3.09 4.05
N PRO A 293 20.23 -2.93 4.04
CA PRO A 293 21.20 -4.01 3.83
C PRO A 293 21.50 -4.81 5.11
N LEU A 294 20.50 -4.97 5.98
CA LEU A 294 20.62 -5.75 7.21
C LEU A 294 19.91 -7.10 7.01
N LYS A 295 20.55 -8.18 7.46
CA LYS A 295 19.99 -9.54 7.44
C LYS A 295 19.97 -10.14 8.84
N LEU A 296 18.98 -10.97 9.10
CA LEU A 296 18.96 -11.86 10.25
C LEU A 296 19.84 -13.07 9.93
N ILE A 297 20.60 -13.51 10.91
CA ILE A 297 21.50 -14.65 10.80
C ILE A 297 21.05 -15.68 11.83
N ASP A 298 20.69 -16.87 11.39
CA ASP A 298 20.30 -17.95 12.29
C ASP A 298 21.53 -18.48 13.05
N VAL A 299 21.40 -18.57 14.37
CA VAL A 299 22.47 -18.97 15.28
C VAL A 299 21.99 -20.03 16.28
N ALA A 300 20.85 -20.68 16.02
CA ALA A 300 20.27 -21.66 16.93
C ALA A 300 21.22 -22.84 17.19
N ASP A 301 21.92 -23.33 16.17
CA ASP A 301 22.85 -24.44 16.24
C ASP A 301 24.04 -24.19 17.18
N ILE A 302 24.60 -22.98 17.20
CA ILE A 302 25.65 -22.61 18.14
C ILE A 302 25.13 -22.28 19.54
N MET A 303 23.90 -21.78 19.62
CA MET A 303 23.29 -21.36 20.89
C MET A 303 22.65 -22.51 21.67
N GLN A 304 22.42 -23.68 21.08
CA GLN A 304 21.81 -24.84 21.76
C GLN A 304 22.65 -25.40 22.93
N HIS A 305 23.97 -25.12 22.92
CA HIS A 305 24.92 -25.63 23.89
C HIS A 305 25.35 -24.60 24.94
N VAL A 306 24.87 -23.35 24.87
CA VAL A 306 25.24 -22.32 25.85
C VAL A 306 24.50 -22.51 27.17
N GLU A 307 25.14 -22.12 28.29
CA GLU A 307 24.51 -22.22 29.61
C GLU A 307 23.33 -21.24 29.81
N PHE A 308 23.24 -20.21 28.97
CA PHE A 308 22.20 -19.19 29.05
C PHE A 308 20.87 -19.71 28.49
N LYS A 309 19.97 -20.15 29.41
CA LYS A 309 18.68 -20.78 29.07
C LYS A 309 17.77 -19.94 28.18
N VAL A 310 17.93 -18.62 28.16
CA VAL A 310 17.20 -17.73 27.26
C VAL A 310 17.50 -18.04 25.80
N PHE A 311 18.70 -18.53 25.49
CA PHE A 311 19.10 -18.94 24.15
C PHE A 311 18.98 -20.45 23.93
N SER A 312 19.54 -21.26 24.85
CA SER A 312 19.52 -22.71 24.66
C SER A 312 18.12 -23.33 24.70
N GLY A 313 17.18 -22.73 25.44
CA GLY A 313 15.78 -23.18 25.44
C GLY A 313 15.12 -23.08 24.06
N PRO A 314 14.99 -21.89 23.47
CA PRO A 314 14.45 -21.72 22.11
C PRO A 314 15.28 -22.43 21.03
N ALA A 315 16.62 -22.54 21.18
CA ALA A 315 17.47 -23.22 20.23
C ALA A 315 17.24 -24.75 20.17
N GLN A 316 16.77 -25.36 21.26
CA GLN A 316 16.43 -26.77 21.36
C GLN A 316 14.93 -27.06 21.08
N ASP A 317 14.08 -26.03 21.04
CA ASP A 317 12.67 -26.16 20.73
C ASP A 317 12.45 -26.19 19.21
N PRO A 318 11.82 -27.24 18.63
CA PRO A 318 11.51 -27.28 17.20
C PRO A 318 10.63 -26.11 16.69
N LYS A 319 9.85 -25.47 17.58
CA LYS A 319 9.05 -24.25 17.28
C LYS A 319 9.77 -22.96 17.70
N GLY A 320 11.01 -23.06 18.19
CA GLY A 320 11.86 -21.95 18.61
C GLY A 320 12.71 -21.41 17.46
N ARG A 321 13.25 -20.19 17.66
CA ARG A 321 14.20 -19.57 16.77
C ARG A 321 15.19 -18.72 17.56
N VAL A 322 16.47 -18.76 17.18
CA VAL A 322 17.50 -17.86 17.71
C VAL A 322 18.24 -17.21 16.57
N VAL A 323 18.17 -15.88 16.49
CA VAL A 323 18.79 -15.10 15.42
C VAL A 323 19.67 -13.98 15.96
N ALA A 324 20.68 -13.63 15.20
CA ALA A 324 21.53 -12.46 15.38
C ALA A 324 21.23 -11.41 14.30
N LEU A 325 21.27 -10.13 14.67
CA LEU A 325 21.16 -8.99 13.78
C LEU A 325 22.37 -8.07 14.01
N ARG A 326 23.33 -8.10 13.09
CA ARG A 326 24.48 -7.20 13.10
C ARG A 326 24.11 -5.82 12.60
N ILE A 327 24.52 -4.79 13.34
CA ILE A 327 24.39 -3.39 12.92
C ILE A 327 25.79 -2.80 12.76
N PRO A 328 26.23 -2.51 11.52
CA PRO A 328 27.53 -1.90 11.26
C PRO A 328 27.67 -0.55 11.98
N ASN A 329 28.80 -0.32 12.61
CA ASN A 329 29.12 0.89 13.42
C ASN A 329 28.10 1.19 14.53
N GLY A 330 27.30 0.21 14.95
CA GLY A 330 26.28 0.38 16.00
C GLY A 330 26.83 0.34 17.43
N GLY A 331 28.12 0.09 17.62
CA GLY A 331 28.77 0.03 18.94
C GLY A 331 28.69 1.32 19.75
N GLU A 332 28.58 2.47 19.07
CA GLU A 332 28.40 3.77 19.70
C GLU A 332 26.99 4.06 20.21
N MET A 333 26.01 3.18 19.94
CA MET A 333 24.65 3.35 20.43
C MET A 333 24.63 3.53 21.94
N SER A 334 23.97 4.58 22.40
CA SER A 334 23.78 4.85 23.82
C SER A 334 22.87 3.80 24.45
N ARG A 335 23.00 3.60 25.78
CA ARG A 335 22.12 2.73 26.53
C ARG A 335 20.64 3.11 26.36
N LYS A 336 20.34 4.41 26.29
CA LYS A 336 18.98 4.91 26.07
C LYS A 336 18.39 4.41 24.74
N GLN A 337 19.15 4.48 23.65
CA GLN A 337 18.69 3.96 22.33
C GLN A 337 18.46 2.46 22.38
N ILE A 338 19.36 1.69 23.02
CA ILE A 338 19.19 0.22 23.17
C ILE A 338 17.94 -0.09 24.03
N ASP A 339 17.71 0.68 25.11
CA ASP A 339 16.52 0.52 25.95
C ASP A 339 15.22 0.87 25.16
N GLU A 340 15.26 1.85 24.26
CA GLU A 340 14.15 2.20 23.36
C GLU A 340 13.86 1.04 22.37
N TYR A 341 14.88 0.44 21.76
CA TYR A 341 14.71 -0.75 20.92
C TYR A 341 14.21 -1.96 21.71
N THR A 342 14.66 -2.14 22.96
CA THR A 342 14.15 -3.19 23.85
C THR A 342 12.65 -3.03 24.12
N LYS A 343 12.19 -1.79 24.36
CA LYS A 343 10.74 -1.50 24.51
C LYS A 343 9.98 -1.74 23.21
N PHE A 344 10.59 -1.38 22.08
CA PHE A 344 9.99 -1.56 20.77
C PHE A 344 9.75 -3.04 20.45
N VAL A 345 10.73 -3.93 20.63
CA VAL A 345 10.53 -5.36 20.41
C VAL A 345 9.53 -5.98 21.38
N GLY A 346 9.38 -5.39 22.57
CA GLY A 346 8.39 -5.79 23.56
C GLY A 346 6.94 -5.67 23.07
N ILE A 347 6.65 -4.74 22.13
CA ILE A 347 5.33 -4.59 21.49
C ILE A 347 4.95 -5.87 20.73
N TYR A 348 5.93 -6.60 20.22
CA TYR A 348 5.78 -7.85 19.46
C TYR A 348 5.87 -9.11 20.35
N GLY A 349 5.90 -8.95 21.67
CA GLY A 349 5.92 -10.05 22.61
C GLY A 349 7.31 -10.53 23.03
N ALA A 350 8.39 -9.92 22.53
CA ALA A 350 9.75 -10.25 22.98
C ALA A 350 9.97 -9.80 24.44
N ARG A 351 10.56 -10.68 25.26
CA ARG A 351 10.79 -10.43 26.69
C ARG A 351 12.00 -9.54 26.99
N GLY A 352 12.85 -9.32 25.99
CA GLY A 352 14.05 -8.50 26.08
C GLY A 352 14.80 -8.48 24.75
N LEU A 353 15.85 -7.69 24.70
CA LEU A 353 16.74 -7.57 23.55
C LEU A 353 18.17 -7.69 24.03
N ALA A 354 18.74 -8.90 23.94
CA ALA A 354 20.14 -9.11 24.26
C ALA A 354 21.03 -8.54 23.15
N TYR A 355 22.24 -8.10 23.51
CA TYR A 355 23.18 -7.55 22.54
C TYR A 355 24.62 -7.79 22.93
N ILE A 356 25.52 -7.76 21.97
CA ILE A 356 26.99 -7.74 22.14
C ILE A 356 27.55 -6.56 21.35
N LYS A 357 28.32 -5.70 21.99
CA LYS A 357 29.14 -4.68 21.31
C LYS A 357 30.52 -5.28 21.00
N VAL A 358 30.97 -5.07 19.77
CA VAL A 358 32.27 -5.50 19.29
C VAL A 358 33.26 -4.33 19.34
N ASN A 359 33.98 -4.21 20.46
CA ASN A 359 34.95 -3.12 20.67
C ASN A 359 36.23 -3.36 19.90
N ASP A 360 36.68 -4.62 19.80
CA ASP A 360 37.85 -5.03 19.02
C ASP A 360 37.65 -6.46 18.49
N ALA A 361 37.60 -6.57 17.17
CA ALA A 361 37.49 -7.86 16.46
C ALA A 361 38.84 -8.46 16.07
N SER A 362 39.98 -7.75 16.22
CA SER A 362 41.30 -8.17 15.71
C SER A 362 41.92 -9.33 16.47
N ASN A 363 41.54 -9.58 17.71
CA ASN A 363 42.10 -10.59 18.59
C ASN A 363 41.29 -11.88 18.73
N ILE A 364 40.24 -12.05 17.93
CA ILE A 364 39.29 -13.15 18.03
C ILE A 364 39.96 -14.52 17.91
N ASN A 365 40.98 -14.65 17.04
CA ASN A 365 41.72 -15.91 16.80
C ASN A 365 42.78 -16.27 17.87
N ASN A 366 43.08 -15.38 18.81
CA ASN A 366 44.10 -15.59 19.84
C ASN A 366 43.50 -15.88 21.24
N GLY A 367 42.23 -16.21 21.32
CA GLY A 367 41.45 -16.27 22.55
C GLY A 367 40.87 -14.90 22.86
N VAL A 368 39.54 -14.83 22.88
CA VAL A 368 38.82 -13.60 23.19
C VAL A 368 39.17 -13.22 24.63
N GLU A 369 39.97 -12.18 24.82
CA GLU A 369 39.93 -11.46 26.10
C GLU A 369 38.54 -10.83 26.20
N LYS A 370 37.62 -11.61 26.83
CA LYS A 370 36.18 -11.32 26.90
C LYS A 370 35.88 -9.89 27.35
N GLU A 371 36.79 -9.27 28.07
CA GLU A 371 36.58 -7.94 28.69
C GLU A 371 37.14 -6.78 27.85
N SER A 372 38.04 -7.04 26.87
CA SER A 372 38.60 -5.97 26.03
C SER A 372 38.02 -5.94 24.62
N GLY A 373 37.67 -7.08 24.03
CA GLY A 373 37.18 -7.17 22.64
C GLY A 373 35.66 -7.13 22.51
N LEU A 374 34.93 -7.68 23.47
CA LEU A 374 33.46 -7.75 23.46
C LEU A 374 32.88 -7.20 24.75
N GLN A 375 31.76 -6.49 24.64
CA GLN A 375 31.09 -5.91 25.78
C GLN A 375 29.62 -6.32 25.84
N SER A 376 29.27 -7.19 26.80
CA SER A 376 27.89 -7.59 27.08
C SER A 376 27.77 -8.36 28.39
N PRO A 377 26.63 -8.29 29.11
CA PRO A 377 26.37 -9.15 30.26
C PRO A 377 26.24 -10.63 29.93
N ILE A 378 25.93 -11.00 28.68
CA ILE A 378 25.65 -12.39 28.26
C ILE A 378 26.90 -13.19 27.92
N ILE A 379 28.02 -12.55 27.59
CA ILE A 379 29.25 -13.23 27.14
C ILE A 379 29.83 -14.18 28.20
N LYS A 380 29.61 -13.92 29.50
CA LYS A 380 30.04 -14.79 30.59
C LYS A 380 29.43 -16.20 30.57
N ASN A 381 28.29 -16.36 29.86
CA ASN A 381 27.57 -17.62 29.73
C ASN A 381 27.90 -18.35 28.41
N MET A 382 28.92 -17.88 27.65
CA MET A 382 29.34 -18.42 26.36
C MET A 382 30.80 -18.83 26.43
N THR A 383 31.16 -19.88 25.71
CA THR A 383 32.58 -20.28 25.54
C THR A 383 33.24 -19.42 24.47
N ASP A 384 34.59 -19.44 24.42
CA ASP A 384 35.34 -18.68 23.44
C ASP A 384 35.03 -19.17 22.02
N GLU A 385 34.85 -20.49 21.83
CA GLU A 385 34.49 -21.10 20.55
C GLU A 385 33.14 -20.59 20.03
N VAL A 386 32.14 -20.49 20.90
CA VAL A 386 30.83 -19.94 20.54
C VAL A 386 30.93 -18.48 20.13
N LEU A 387 31.72 -17.68 20.84
CA LEU A 387 31.91 -16.27 20.55
C LEU A 387 32.65 -16.04 19.23
N ILE A 388 33.72 -16.86 18.97
CA ILE A 388 34.45 -16.81 17.71
C ILE A 388 33.53 -17.15 16.55
N GLU A 389 32.84 -18.29 16.61
CA GLU A 389 31.92 -18.71 15.56
C GLU A 389 30.78 -17.69 15.32
N LEU A 390 30.28 -17.08 16.38
CA LEU A 390 29.26 -16.03 16.28
C LEU A 390 29.79 -14.81 15.49
N ILE A 391 30.97 -14.31 15.83
CA ILE A 391 31.58 -13.15 15.16
C ILE A 391 31.87 -13.47 13.69
N GLU A 392 32.43 -14.65 13.42
CA GLU A 392 32.71 -15.10 12.05
C GLU A 392 31.40 -15.21 11.23
N ARG A 393 30.36 -15.86 11.77
CA ARG A 393 29.08 -16.07 11.10
C ARG A 393 28.33 -14.77 10.84
N THR A 394 28.42 -13.82 11.76
CA THR A 394 27.81 -12.50 11.59
C THR A 394 28.68 -11.52 10.79
N ASP A 395 29.90 -11.89 10.43
CA ASP A 395 30.90 -11.01 9.82
C ASP A 395 31.07 -9.69 10.59
N ALA A 396 30.97 -9.76 11.92
CA ALA A 396 30.99 -8.57 12.76
C ALA A 396 32.40 -7.98 12.85
N GLN A 397 32.45 -6.66 12.72
CA GLN A 397 33.68 -5.87 12.71
C GLN A 397 33.80 -5.04 13.98
N THR A 398 35.03 -4.53 14.23
CA THR A 398 35.27 -3.55 15.29
C THR A 398 34.32 -2.33 15.12
N GLY A 399 33.61 -1.97 16.18
CA GLY A 399 32.63 -0.88 16.18
C GLY A 399 31.19 -1.31 15.95
N ASP A 400 30.92 -2.60 15.71
CA ASP A 400 29.57 -3.11 15.47
C ASP A 400 28.82 -3.43 16.78
N ILE A 401 27.51 -3.56 16.67
CA ILE A 401 26.66 -4.18 17.69
C ILE A 401 25.87 -5.32 17.07
N ILE A 402 25.70 -6.41 17.81
CA ILE A 402 24.89 -7.56 17.42
C ILE A 402 23.72 -7.63 18.40
N PHE A 403 22.50 -7.56 17.89
CA PHE A 403 21.27 -7.81 18.66
C PHE A 403 20.82 -9.26 18.47
N PHE A 404 20.11 -9.81 19.47
CA PHE A 404 19.62 -11.20 19.46
C PHE A 404 18.14 -11.27 19.70
N GLY A 405 17.45 -12.11 18.91
CA GLY A 405 16.10 -12.57 19.17
C GLY A 405 16.10 -14.05 19.49
N ALA A 406 15.46 -14.45 20.60
CA ALA A 406 15.38 -15.83 21.04
C ALA A 406 14.05 -16.09 21.77
N ASP A 407 13.13 -16.79 21.14
CA ASP A 407 11.81 -17.18 21.63
C ASP A 407 11.16 -18.16 20.62
N LYS A 408 9.86 -18.35 20.67
CA LYS A 408 9.10 -19.00 19.60
C LYS A 408 9.34 -18.29 18.27
N ALA A 409 9.42 -19.04 17.18
CA ALA A 409 9.76 -18.50 15.85
C ALA A 409 8.86 -17.31 15.44
N LYS A 410 7.55 -17.36 15.71
CA LYS A 410 6.62 -16.26 15.43
C LYS A 410 7.02 -14.96 16.14
N ILE A 411 7.30 -15.04 17.45
CA ILE A 411 7.70 -13.86 18.25
C ILE A 411 9.02 -13.28 17.73
N VAL A 412 10.00 -14.15 17.44
CA VAL A 412 11.31 -13.72 16.92
C VAL A 412 11.16 -13.05 15.56
N ASN A 413 10.35 -13.63 14.67
CA ASN A 413 10.10 -13.06 13.35
C ASN A 413 9.43 -11.69 13.45
N ASP A 414 8.36 -11.57 14.22
CA ASP A 414 7.64 -10.31 14.38
C ASP A 414 8.53 -9.22 15.00
N ALA A 415 9.26 -9.57 16.07
CA ALA A 415 10.09 -8.63 16.81
C ALA A 415 11.36 -8.21 16.03
N MET A 416 12.12 -9.19 15.50
CA MET A 416 13.40 -8.92 14.86
C MET A 416 13.25 -8.40 13.43
N GLY A 417 12.20 -8.82 12.72
CA GLY A 417 11.83 -8.25 11.42
C GLY A 417 11.45 -6.78 11.54
N ALA A 418 10.62 -6.43 12.53
CA ALA A 418 10.27 -5.05 12.82
C ALA A 418 11.47 -4.21 13.29
N LEU A 419 12.32 -4.78 14.16
CA LEU A 419 13.54 -4.12 14.65
C LEU A 419 14.51 -3.79 13.51
N ARG A 420 14.71 -4.73 12.58
CA ARG A 420 15.54 -4.55 11.39
C ARG A 420 15.11 -3.30 10.60
N VAL A 421 13.81 -3.17 10.33
CA VAL A 421 13.24 -2.03 9.59
C VAL A 421 13.37 -0.74 10.42
N LYS A 422 13.08 -0.81 11.70
CA LYS A 422 13.18 0.34 12.63
C LYS A 422 14.61 0.89 12.68
N ILE A 423 15.61 0.04 12.90
CA ILE A 423 17.02 0.46 12.94
C ILE A 423 17.48 0.97 11.58
N GLY A 424 17.12 0.27 10.49
CA GLY A 424 17.44 0.72 9.13
C GLY A 424 16.91 2.11 8.81
N THR A 425 15.72 2.43 9.30
CA THR A 425 15.09 3.74 9.14
C THR A 425 15.74 4.78 10.06
N ASP A 426 15.91 4.49 11.34
CA ASP A 426 16.46 5.44 12.33
C ASP A 426 17.90 5.85 11.99
N LEU A 427 18.69 4.93 11.44
CA LEU A 427 20.06 5.15 11.02
C LEU A 427 20.19 5.56 9.54
N ASN A 428 19.07 5.67 8.81
CA ASN A 428 19.02 6.00 7.38
C ASN A 428 19.94 5.09 6.53
N LEU A 429 19.82 3.78 6.72
CA LEU A 429 20.67 2.78 6.03
C LEU A 429 20.15 2.42 4.62
N PHE A 430 19.31 3.22 4.02
CA PHE A 430 18.78 2.96 2.69
C PHE A 430 19.86 3.08 1.63
N THR A 431 20.03 2.03 0.82
CA THR A 431 21.05 1.94 -0.25
C THR A 431 20.54 2.46 -1.60
N CYS A 432 19.23 2.54 -1.76
CA CYS A 432 18.56 3.01 -2.99
C CYS A 432 17.18 3.58 -2.64
N GLU A 433 16.53 4.22 -3.60
CA GLU A 433 15.18 4.76 -3.44
C GLU A 433 14.12 3.67 -3.63
N TRP A 434 14.32 2.78 -4.60
CA TRP A 434 13.38 1.74 -4.99
C TRP A 434 14.04 0.37 -5.04
N ALA A 435 13.45 -0.61 -4.41
CA ALA A 435 13.93 -1.99 -4.36
C ALA A 435 12.78 -2.98 -4.57
N PRO A 436 12.36 -3.22 -5.84
CA PRO A 436 11.37 -4.22 -6.15
C PRO A 436 11.96 -5.63 -6.07
N LEU A 437 11.14 -6.62 -5.72
CA LEU A 437 11.48 -8.04 -5.79
C LEU A 437 10.22 -8.90 -5.97
N TRP A 438 10.43 -10.14 -6.38
CA TRP A 438 9.44 -11.20 -6.32
C TRP A 438 9.71 -12.10 -5.12
N VAL A 439 8.66 -12.40 -4.35
CA VAL A 439 8.67 -13.47 -3.37
C VAL A 439 7.84 -14.63 -3.93
N VAL A 440 8.41 -15.82 -3.93
CA VAL A 440 7.85 -17.01 -4.57
C VAL A 440 7.89 -18.20 -3.61
N ASP A 441 7.27 -19.32 -4.01
CA ASP A 441 7.33 -20.57 -3.26
C ASP A 441 6.74 -20.46 -1.84
N PHE A 442 5.56 -19.84 -1.75
CA PHE A 442 4.85 -19.75 -0.50
C PHE A 442 4.36 -21.12 -0.02
N PRO A 443 4.25 -21.35 1.31
CA PRO A 443 3.49 -22.47 1.83
C PRO A 443 2.06 -22.44 1.27
N MET A 444 1.50 -23.60 0.99
CA MET A 444 0.10 -23.71 0.56
C MET A 444 -0.86 -23.38 1.71
N PHE A 445 -0.51 -23.84 2.90
CA PHE A 445 -1.31 -23.72 4.11
C PHE A 445 -0.50 -23.17 5.28
N GLU A 446 -1.20 -22.56 6.22
CA GLU A 446 -0.70 -22.18 7.54
C GLU A 446 -1.61 -22.71 8.65
N GLU A 447 -1.03 -23.04 9.81
CA GLU A 447 -1.76 -23.51 10.98
C GLU A 447 -2.33 -22.30 11.75
N THR A 448 -3.64 -22.31 11.98
CA THR A 448 -4.32 -21.30 12.81
C THR A 448 -4.11 -21.61 14.30
N ASP A 449 -4.41 -20.64 15.18
CA ASP A 449 -4.23 -20.81 16.63
C ASP A 449 -5.09 -21.95 17.23
N ASP A 450 -6.17 -22.38 16.55
CA ASP A 450 -7.03 -23.52 16.91
C ASP A 450 -6.61 -24.85 16.25
N GLY A 451 -5.44 -24.88 15.60
CA GLY A 451 -4.85 -26.08 15.01
C GLY A 451 -5.48 -26.53 13.71
N LYS A 452 -6.20 -25.65 13.02
CA LYS A 452 -6.75 -25.92 11.69
C LYS A 452 -5.85 -25.35 10.61
N TRP A 453 -5.99 -25.86 9.41
CA TRP A 453 -5.32 -25.29 8.24
C TRP A 453 -6.16 -24.18 7.61
N THR A 454 -5.50 -23.09 7.20
CA THR A 454 -6.03 -22.09 6.30
C THR A 454 -5.08 -21.90 5.13
N SER A 455 -5.59 -21.48 3.97
CA SER A 455 -4.72 -21.20 2.82
C SER A 455 -3.98 -19.86 3.02
N VAL A 456 -2.71 -19.82 2.69
CA VAL A 456 -1.89 -18.59 2.79
C VAL A 456 -2.39 -17.50 1.84
N HIS A 457 -2.78 -17.87 0.61
CA HIS A 457 -3.37 -16.94 -0.35
C HIS A 457 -4.91 -17.14 -0.41
N HIS A 458 -5.35 -18.11 -1.22
CA HIS A 458 -6.77 -18.44 -1.34
C HIS A 458 -6.95 -19.92 -1.73
N PRO A 459 -8.13 -20.53 -1.50
CA PRO A 459 -8.36 -21.96 -1.72
C PRO A 459 -8.24 -22.42 -3.18
N PHE A 460 -8.14 -21.50 -4.13
CA PHE A 460 -8.04 -21.79 -5.57
C PHE A 460 -6.61 -21.72 -6.10
N THR A 461 -5.64 -21.42 -5.22
CA THR A 461 -4.20 -21.40 -5.54
C THR A 461 -3.75 -22.83 -5.85
N ARG A 462 -2.99 -23.00 -6.94
CA ARG A 462 -2.46 -24.29 -7.33
C ARG A 462 -1.28 -24.70 -6.46
N PRO A 463 -1.34 -25.85 -5.76
CA PRO A 463 -0.18 -26.41 -5.09
C PRO A 463 0.85 -26.93 -6.11
N LYS A 464 2.11 -26.96 -5.70
CA LYS A 464 3.16 -27.71 -6.41
C LYS A 464 2.95 -29.20 -6.18
N GLY A 465 3.27 -30.02 -7.20
CA GLY A 465 3.16 -31.46 -7.10
C GLY A 465 1.77 -32.04 -7.44
N SER A 466 1.59 -33.31 -7.13
CA SER A 466 0.39 -34.11 -7.45
C SER A 466 -0.64 -34.08 -6.32
N VAL A 467 -1.85 -34.59 -6.61
CA VAL A 467 -2.92 -34.78 -5.62
C VAL A 467 -2.47 -35.74 -4.50
N GLU A 468 -1.72 -36.80 -4.88
CA GLU A 468 -1.21 -37.80 -3.96
C GLU A 468 -0.19 -37.20 -2.98
N GLU A 469 0.74 -36.40 -3.47
CA GLU A 469 1.73 -35.69 -2.64
C GLU A 469 1.06 -34.72 -1.67
N LEU A 470 0.09 -33.94 -2.14
CA LEU A 470 -0.68 -33.02 -1.30
C LEU A 470 -1.41 -33.76 -0.15
N LYS A 471 -2.03 -34.91 -0.44
CA LYS A 471 -2.74 -35.71 0.57
C LYS A 471 -1.81 -36.38 1.58
N GLN A 472 -0.57 -36.69 1.17
CA GLN A 472 0.41 -37.33 2.06
C GLN A 472 1.07 -36.34 3.02
N SER A 473 1.36 -35.12 2.57
CA SER A 473 2.15 -34.14 3.33
C SER A 473 1.64 -32.70 3.11
N PRO A 474 0.39 -32.38 3.51
CA PRO A 474 -0.17 -31.04 3.32
C PRO A 474 0.61 -29.96 4.06
N GLU A 475 1.27 -30.31 5.19
CA GLU A 475 2.06 -29.42 6.03
C GLU A 475 3.33 -28.88 5.34
N THR A 476 3.84 -29.58 4.33
CA THR A 476 5.02 -29.17 3.55
C THR A 476 4.69 -28.70 2.14
N ALA A 477 3.41 -28.70 1.78
CA ALA A 477 2.97 -28.34 0.44
C ALA A 477 3.28 -26.87 0.15
N LEU A 478 3.94 -26.62 -0.98
CA LEU A 478 4.18 -25.28 -1.50
C LEU A 478 3.14 -24.94 -2.56
N SER A 479 2.84 -23.67 -2.70
CA SER A 479 1.97 -23.14 -3.75
C SER A 479 2.75 -22.55 -4.91
N ILE A 480 2.13 -22.48 -6.09
CA ILE A 480 2.65 -21.70 -7.21
C ILE A 480 2.06 -20.29 -7.09
N ALA A 481 2.50 -19.60 -6.05
CA ALA A 481 2.13 -18.23 -5.75
C ALA A 481 3.36 -17.31 -5.81
N TYR A 482 3.12 -16.06 -6.13
CA TYR A 482 4.15 -15.04 -6.33
C TYR A 482 3.62 -13.67 -5.94
N ASP A 483 4.36 -12.96 -5.09
CA ASP A 483 4.05 -11.61 -4.66
C ASP A 483 5.12 -10.64 -5.14
N MET A 484 4.67 -9.53 -5.74
CA MET A 484 5.55 -8.40 -6.06
C MET A 484 5.62 -7.47 -4.87
N VAL A 485 6.83 -7.30 -4.36
CA VAL A 485 7.12 -6.45 -3.21
C VAL A 485 7.92 -5.24 -3.66
N LEU A 486 7.59 -4.08 -3.14
CA LEU A 486 8.31 -2.83 -3.36
C LEU A 486 8.53 -2.13 -2.02
N ASN A 487 9.80 -1.88 -1.67
CA ASN A 487 10.14 -1.13 -0.46
C ASN A 487 9.48 -1.67 0.82
N GLY A 488 9.46 -2.97 0.99
CA GLY A 488 8.86 -3.61 2.17
C GLY A 488 7.33 -3.68 2.15
N THR A 489 6.73 -3.45 1.01
CA THR A 489 5.28 -3.45 0.83
C THR A 489 4.89 -4.35 -0.34
N GLU A 490 4.01 -5.30 -0.12
CA GLU A 490 3.36 -6.07 -1.19
C GLU A 490 2.49 -5.11 -2.02
N ILE A 491 2.84 -4.93 -3.29
CA ILE A 491 2.08 -4.10 -4.23
C ILE A 491 1.16 -4.92 -5.13
N GLY A 492 1.41 -6.22 -5.24
CA GLY A 492 0.55 -7.14 -5.97
C GLY A 492 0.88 -8.57 -5.63
N GLY A 493 -0.15 -9.42 -5.56
CA GLY A 493 -0.03 -10.85 -5.31
C GLY A 493 -0.78 -11.66 -6.33
N GLY A 494 -0.24 -12.82 -6.68
CA GLY A 494 -0.78 -13.70 -7.69
C GLY A 494 -0.45 -15.17 -7.50
N SER A 495 -1.06 -16.00 -8.33
CA SER A 495 -0.77 -17.45 -8.38
C SER A 495 -1.22 -18.08 -9.70
N LEU A 496 -0.74 -19.26 -10.00
CA LEU A 496 -1.46 -20.18 -10.86
C LEU A 496 -2.67 -20.74 -10.10
N ARG A 497 -3.74 -21.06 -10.84
CA ARG A 497 -5.00 -21.54 -10.27
C ARG A 497 -5.13 -23.04 -10.46
N ILE A 498 -5.87 -23.66 -9.57
CA ILE A 498 -6.32 -25.05 -9.76
C ILE A 498 -7.29 -25.07 -10.95
N ASN A 499 -7.04 -25.93 -11.91
CA ASN A 499 -7.87 -26.08 -13.11
C ASN A 499 -8.48 -27.47 -13.27
N THR A 500 -8.36 -28.34 -12.24
CA THR A 500 -8.95 -29.69 -12.23
C THR A 500 -9.79 -29.91 -10.97
N VAL A 501 -10.86 -30.68 -11.11
CA VAL A 501 -11.78 -30.97 -10.01
C VAL A 501 -11.08 -31.75 -8.89
N ASP A 502 -10.29 -32.78 -9.24
CA ASP A 502 -9.64 -33.65 -8.25
C ASP A 502 -8.67 -32.90 -7.35
N MET A 503 -7.88 -31.96 -7.91
CA MET A 503 -6.97 -31.11 -7.12
C MET A 503 -7.75 -30.13 -6.25
N GLN A 504 -8.86 -29.56 -6.77
CA GLN A 504 -9.67 -28.63 -5.98
C GLN A 504 -10.35 -29.33 -4.80
N GLU A 505 -10.86 -30.54 -4.99
CA GLU A 505 -11.41 -31.37 -3.92
C GLU A 505 -10.34 -31.70 -2.87
N ALA A 506 -9.13 -32.06 -3.29
CA ALA A 506 -8.03 -32.36 -2.37
C ALA A 506 -7.62 -31.14 -1.50
N VAL A 507 -7.62 -29.93 -2.08
CA VAL A 507 -7.36 -28.70 -1.32
C VAL A 507 -8.51 -28.39 -0.35
N PHE A 508 -9.76 -28.57 -0.76
CA PHE A 508 -10.91 -28.39 0.15
C PHE A 508 -10.87 -29.39 1.31
N ASP A 509 -10.54 -30.66 1.04
CA ASP A 509 -10.38 -31.67 2.09
C ASP A 509 -9.28 -31.28 3.09
N ALA A 510 -8.13 -30.79 2.62
CA ALA A 510 -7.04 -30.32 3.48
C ALA A 510 -7.45 -29.13 4.36
N LEU A 511 -8.30 -28.23 3.84
CA LEU A 511 -8.84 -27.07 4.59
C LEU A 511 -10.02 -27.45 5.50
N GLY A 512 -10.46 -28.71 5.50
CA GLY A 512 -11.62 -29.15 6.27
C GLY A 512 -12.96 -28.63 5.75
N ILE A 513 -13.03 -28.20 4.48
CA ILE A 513 -14.27 -27.76 3.83
C ILE A 513 -15.04 -28.99 3.37
N SER A 514 -16.23 -29.22 3.95
CA SER A 514 -17.04 -30.38 3.59
C SER A 514 -17.59 -30.29 2.18
N LYS A 515 -18.00 -31.45 1.61
CA LYS A 515 -18.61 -31.47 0.28
C LYS A 515 -19.90 -30.64 0.20
N GLU A 516 -20.70 -30.66 1.26
CA GLU A 516 -21.91 -29.84 1.39
C GLU A 516 -21.59 -28.35 1.40
N GLU A 517 -20.53 -27.96 2.09
CA GLU A 517 -20.06 -26.57 2.14
C GLU A 517 -19.47 -26.14 0.81
N ALA A 518 -18.68 -26.98 0.16
CA ALA A 518 -18.14 -26.73 -1.18
C ALA A 518 -19.27 -26.58 -2.22
N GLU A 519 -20.26 -27.45 -2.20
CA GLU A 519 -21.47 -27.36 -3.03
C GLU A 519 -22.24 -26.06 -2.76
N LEU A 520 -22.37 -25.67 -1.50
CA LEU A 520 -23.08 -24.45 -1.13
C LEU A 520 -22.34 -23.18 -1.58
N LYS A 521 -21.03 -23.13 -1.44
CA LYS A 521 -20.24 -21.89 -1.65
C LYS A 521 -19.63 -21.79 -3.05
N PHE A 522 -19.17 -22.91 -3.61
CA PHE A 522 -18.29 -22.96 -4.79
C PHE A 522 -18.85 -23.78 -5.94
N LYS A 523 -20.11 -24.22 -5.87
CA LYS A 523 -20.73 -25.07 -6.92
C LYS A 523 -20.46 -24.56 -8.33
N PHE A 524 -20.65 -23.28 -8.58
CA PHE A 524 -20.50 -22.70 -9.91
C PHE A 524 -19.06 -22.77 -10.44
N LEU A 525 -18.05 -22.67 -9.57
CA LEU A 525 -16.65 -22.87 -9.94
C LEU A 525 -16.37 -24.35 -10.21
N MET A 526 -16.82 -25.25 -9.31
CA MET A 526 -16.65 -26.70 -9.49
C MET A 526 -17.33 -27.20 -10.76
N ASP A 527 -18.51 -26.67 -11.08
CA ASP A 527 -19.19 -26.98 -12.33
C ASP A 527 -18.38 -26.47 -13.54
N ALA A 528 -17.82 -25.26 -13.48
CA ALA A 528 -17.00 -24.71 -14.55
C ALA A 528 -15.73 -25.53 -14.81
N LEU A 529 -15.04 -26.00 -13.77
CA LEU A 529 -13.84 -26.83 -13.90
C LEU A 529 -14.13 -28.14 -14.69
N ARG A 530 -15.35 -28.64 -14.63
CA ARG A 530 -15.77 -29.86 -15.36
C ARG A 530 -15.92 -29.65 -16.88
N PHE A 531 -16.00 -28.38 -17.32
CA PHE A 531 -16.16 -28.06 -18.75
C PHE A 531 -14.85 -27.70 -19.46
N GLY A 532 -13.72 -28.16 -18.96
CA GLY A 532 -12.43 -27.98 -19.61
C GLY A 532 -11.80 -26.63 -19.31
N ALA A 533 -11.56 -26.35 -18.04
CA ALA A 533 -10.85 -25.16 -17.60
C ALA A 533 -9.38 -25.18 -18.09
N PRO A 534 -8.91 -24.14 -18.80
CA PRO A 534 -7.52 -24.06 -19.20
C PRO A 534 -6.59 -23.92 -17.99
N PRO A 535 -5.29 -24.26 -18.09
CA PRO A 535 -4.31 -23.76 -17.15
C PRO A 535 -4.36 -22.23 -17.15
N HIS A 536 -4.52 -21.62 -15.99
CA HIS A 536 -4.66 -20.17 -15.86
C HIS A 536 -4.06 -19.65 -14.56
N GLY A 537 -3.75 -18.37 -14.55
CA GLY A 537 -3.20 -17.67 -13.42
C GLY A 537 -3.25 -16.18 -13.61
N GLY A 538 -2.97 -15.44 -12.56
CA GLY A 538 -3.02 -14.00 -12.64
C GLY A 538 -2.49 -13.34 -11.38
N LEU A 539 -2.64 -12.03 -11.34
CA LEU A 539 -2.15 -11.18 -10.26
C LEU A 539 -3.10 -10.01 -10.05
N ALA A 540 -3.20 -9.52 -8.84
CA ALA A 540 -3.92 -8.29 -8.51
C ALA A 540 -2.99 -7.27 -7.86
N PHE A 541 -2.87 -6.08 -8.46
CA PHE A 541 -2.18 -4.95 -7.82
C PHE A 541 -3.13 -4.15 -6.94
N GLY A 542 -2.70 -3.80 -5.75
CA GLY A 542 -3.38 -2.79 -4.93
C GLY A 542 -3.08 -1.39 -5.49
N LEU A 543 -3.95 -0.87 -6.38
CA LEU A 543 -3.72 0.41 -7.06
C LEU A 543 -3.51 1.56 -6.08
N ASP A 544 -4.32 1.63 -5.03
CA ASP A 544 -4.22 2.71 -4.02
C ASP A 544 -2.87 2.68 -3.30
N ARG A 545 -2.39 1.48 -2.95
CA ARG A 545 -1.10 1.26 -2.30
C ARG A 545 0.06 1.60 -3.22
N LEU A 546 0.00 1.16 -4.47
CA LEU A 546 1.01 1.47 -5.48
C LEU A 546 1.14 2.98 -5.70
N ILE A 547 0.02 3.68 -5.88
CA ILE A 547 0.02 5.15 -6.05
C ILE A 547 0.53 5.83 -4.78
N MET A 548 0.13 5.38 -3.59
CA MET A 548 0.62 5.92 -2.31
C MET A 548 2.15 5.89 -2.23
N LEU A 549 2.76 4.75 -2.57
CA LEU A 549 4.23 4.62 -2.60
C LEU A 549 4.87 5.56 -3.64
N MET A 550 4.33 5.59 -4.86
CA MET A 550 4.89 6.39 -5.96
C MET A 550 4.86 7.90 -5.70
N VAL A 551 3.87 8.40 -4.95
CA VAL A 551 3.77 9.83 -4.59
C VAL A 551 4.35 10.16 -3.21
N GLY A 552 4.94 9.17 -2.53
CA GLY A 552 5.52 9.35 -1.20
C GLY A 552 4.51 9.70 -0.10
N ALA A 553 3.23 9.32 -0.26
CA ALA A 553 2.20 9.58 0.75
C ALA A 553 2.27 8.57 1.91
N SER A 554 1.95 9.02 3.11
CA SER A 554 1.97 8.19 4.33
C SER A 554 0.68 7.37 4.54
N SER A 555 -0.37 7.65 3.75
CA SER A 555 -1.66 6.97 3.84
C SER A 555 -2.34 6.87 2.49
N ILE A 556 -2.99 5.72 2.23
CA ILE A 556 -3.80 5.56 1.01
C ILE A 556 -4.99 6.53 0.94
N ARG A 557 -5.43 7.10 2.06
CA ARG A 557 -6.47 8.14 2.10
C ARG A 557 -6.08 9.41 1.36
N ASP A 558 -4.78 9.65 1.22
CA ASP A 558 -4.27 10.81 0.47
C ASP A 558 -4.32 10.65 -1.05
N VAL A 559 -4.49 9.41 -1.53
CA VAL A 559 -4.57 9.09 -2.97
C VAL A 559 -5.94 8.55 -3.41
N ILE A 560 -6.91 8.54 -2.51
CA ILE A 560 -8.32 8.21 -2.77
C ILE A 560 -9.14 9.49 -2.65
N ALA A 561 -10.01 9.76 -3.62
CA ALA A 561 -10.80 10.99 -3.64
C ALA A 561 -11.69 11.14 -2.40
N PHE A 562 -12.46 10.11 -2.06
CA PHE A 562 -13.39 10.08 -0.93
C PHE A 562 -13.16 8.84 -0.05
N PRO A 563 -12.08 8.80 0.74
CA PRO A 563 -11.78 7.65 1.60
C PRO A 563 -12.67 7.65 2.85
N LYS A 564 -12.71 6.51 3.54
CA LYS A 564 -13.27 6.39 4.88
C LYS A 564 -12.22 6.72 5.95
N THR A 565 -12.69 7.08 7.15
CA THR A 565 -11.86 7.21 8.36
C THR A 565 -11.31 5.86 8.81
N LYS A 566 -10.50 5.85 9.87
CA LYS A 566 -10.01 4.62 10.52
C LYS A 566 -11.15 3.77 11.13
N THR A 567 -12.30 4.37 11.38
CA THR A 567 -13.52 3.73 11.92
C THR A 567 -14.53 3.35 10.82
N ALA A 568 -14.11 3.39 9.55
CA ALA A 568 -14.93 3.09 8.37
C ALA A 568 -16.09 4.08 8.11
N ASP A 569 -16.04 5.28 8.69
CA ASP A 569 -17.05 6.33 8.51
C ASP A 569 -16.67 7.29 7.38
N CYS A 570 -17.67 7.92 6.78
CA CYS A 570 -17.50 9.03 5.84
C CYS A 570 -18.01 10.33 6.46
N PRO A 571 -17.14 11.20 7.00
CA PRO A 571 -17.59 12.46 7.62
C PRO A 571 -18.29 13.43 6.66
N LEU A 572 -18.02 13.30 5.35
CA LEU A 572 -18.64 14.15 4.33
C LEU A 572 -20.12 13.81 4.11
N THR A 573 -20.45 12.52 4.05
CA THR A 573 -21.80 12.02 3.76
C THR A 573 -22.53 11.51 5.00
N GLU A 574 -21.86 11.52 6.15
CA GLU A 574 -22.34 10.96 7.42
C GLU A 574 -22.70 9.46 7.33
N ALA A 575 -22.05 8.75 6.40
CA ALA A 575 -22.23 7.30 6.25
C ALA A 575 -21.27 6.53 7.19
N PRO A 576 -21.75 5.38 7.80
CA PRO A 576 -23.07 4.80 7.67
C PRO A 576 -24.16 5.59 8.43
N ALA A 577 -25.36 5.63 7.87
CA ALA A 577 -26.49 6.37 8.43
C ALA A 577 -27.68 5.44 8.75
N GLU A 578 -28.60 5.93 9.56
CA GLU A 578 -29.85 5.21 9.86
C GLU A 578 -30.70 5.04 8.61
N VAL A 579 -31.41 3.93 8.54
CA VAL A 579 -32.32 3.60 7.44
C VAL A 579 -33.76 3.70 7.91
N ASP A 580 -34.63 4.26 7.05
CA ASP A 580 -36.08 4.38 7.32
C ASP A 580 -36.70 2.99 7.61
N ASN A 581 -37.52 2.93 8.65
CA ASN A 581 -38.26 1.73 9.04
C ASN A 581 -39.17 1.17 7.94
N ARG A 582 -39.61 1.99 6.98
CA ARG A 582 -40.36 1.52 5.81
C ARG A 582 -39.47 0.69 4.90
N GLN A 583 -38.25 1.16 4.62
CA GLN A 583 -37.25 0.41 3.83
C GLN A 583 -36.87 -0.90 4.51
N LEU A 584 -36.66 -0.89 5.83
CA LEU A 584 -36.35 -2.12 6.58
C LEU A 584 -37.50 -3.14 6.47
N ARG A 585 -38.77 -2.70 6.56
CA ARG A 585 -39.91 -3.59 6.37
C ARG A 585 -39.99 -4.16 4.96
N GLU A 586 -39.73 -3.35 3.94
CA GLU A 586 -39.72 -3.78 2.54
C GLU A 586 -38.63 -4.84 2.30
N LEU A 587 -37.52 -4.79 3.03
CA LEU A 587 -36.42 -5.75 3.00
C LEU A 587 -36.66 -6.97 3.91
N GLY A 588 -37.71 -6.97 4.74
CA GLY A 588 -37.95 -8.01 5.73
C GLY A 588 -36.93 -8.04 6.86
N ILE A 589 -36.30 -6.90 7.18
CA ILE A 589 -35.23 -6.78 8.18
C ILE A 589 -35.78 -6.07 9.42
N ARG A 590 -35.34 -6.53 10.60
CA ARG A 590 -35.59 -5.88 11.88
C ARG A 590 -34.27 -5.66 12.60
N ILE A 591 -34.00 -4.43 13.02
CA ILE A 591 -32.86 -4.11 13.89
C ILE A 591 -33.18 -4.62 15.29
N ARG A 592 -32.29 -5.40 15.88
CA ARG A 592 -32.37 -5.76 17.31
C ARG A 592 -31.88 -4.57 18.11
N GLU A 593 -32.68 -4.16 19.11
CA GLU A 593 -32.22 -3.18 20.11
C GLU A 593 -30.98 -3.75 20.83
N LYS A 594 -29.93 -2.93 20.99
CA LYS A 594 -28.80 -3.32 21.84
C LYS A 594 -29.35 -3.54 23.24
N GLN A 595 -29.23 -4.74 23.78
CA GLN A 595 -29.36 -4.93 25.22
C GLN A 595 -28.33 -4.01 25.86
N GLN A 596 -28.80 -3.03 26.63
CA GLN A 596 -27.91 -2.26 27.51
C GLN A 596 -27.22 -3.29 28.40
N ALA A 597 -25.88 -3.42 28.24
CA ALA A 597 -25.10 -4.17 29.21
C ALA A 597 -25.26 -3.43 30.55
N GLU A 598 -25.90 -4.07 31.52
CA GLU A 598 -25.96 -3.66 32.94
C GLU A 598 -24.55 -3.63 33.55
#